data_42eb6e8d228158f1bd6d5af15c8df5b0
#
_entry.id   42eb6e8d228158f1bd6d5af15c8df5b0
#
_cell.length_a   1.000
_cell.length_b   1.000
_cell.length_c   1.000
_cell.angle_alpha   90.00
_cell.angle_beta   90.00
_cell.angle_gamma   90.00
#
_symmetry.space_group_name_H-M   'P 1'
#
loop_
_entity.id
_entity.type
_entity.pdbx_description
1 polymer ?
#
loop_
_entity_poly.entity_id
_entity_poly.type
_entity_poly.pdbx_seq_one_letter_code
_entity_poly.pdbx_strand_id
1 'polypeptide(L)'
;MHIDEELFQKEEFKRNLKLYEEAVKKGNKVFMDIDDMTDIIDYYNYDGRIDKANAMADYALELYPGAIGPHVFKARQAIAMGDKDEARRQCEAIDDKSDIDYFYLTVELEIANANIPRAERMILQAYKKLEPEERDNFLLDIGALYVDYNYVMPAERWLNKMNDKEHKERLELIARIHCSKGDYEAAIKVLESLIDKNPFMYRYWNTMGIIYLFENKFDECRNCAEYSLAINPDNTDGLWCLGKSLAGQGNPKEAIAAFKKFMKRIPNNAKAEVEMGSCLLMTGDMDKACKYLNKAIDHCEEDPMVMTQASDDLAFIYSSKKDIEKALDYLDLSDEYSQYIDDMPNAENQRLVLRGHVHLMNNQLEEGLKFFDKAVKKSKRDPEIIFKIMVSLYDHELYEHVITYYRKLVRVMPEGWNQGYTYAAVSFLRTMEISKGVKLMQKACIVNPDEVELIFGDFFPPGLKKEQYYDYVKNVKI
;
A
#
# COMPACT_ATOMS: atom_id res chain seq x y z
N MET A 1 15.43 -11.25 14.02
CA MET A 1 15.13 -11.93 15.28
C MET A 1 13.73 -12.50 15.17
N HIS A 2 13.61 -13.81 15.25
CA HIS A 2 12.33 -14.50 15.08
C HIS A 2 11.51 -14.31 16.35
N ILE A 3 10.36 -13.65 16.27
CA ILE A 3 9.44 -13.57 17.41
C ILE A 3 8.75 -14.93 17.51
N ASP A 4 8.95 -15.64 18.62
CA ASP A 4 8.32 -16.93 18.90
C ASP A 4 6.85 -16.70 19.33
N GLU A 5 5.94 -16.72 18.35
CA GLU A 5 4.49 -16.59 18.63
C GLU A 5 3.96 -17.71 19.54
N GLU A 6 4.59 -18.88 19.54
CA GLU A 6 4.21 -19.98 20.41
C GLU A 6 4.47 -19.62 21.88
N LEU A 7 5.49 -18.79 22.16
CA LEU A 7 5.76 -18.28 23.50
C LEU A 7 4.56 -17.53 24.07
N PHE A 8 3.93 -16.66 23.26
CA PHE A 8 2.78 -15.86 23.68
C PHE A 8 1.51 -16.67 23.93
N GLN A 9 1.48 -17.93 23.51
CA GLN A 9 0.39 -18.87 23.81
C GLN A 9 0.59 -19.64 25.11
N LYS A 10 1.80 -19.64 25.67
CA LYS A 10 2.12 -20.38 26.94
C LYS A 10 1.35 -19.78 28.12
N GLU A 11 0.85 -20.63 28.97
CA GLU A 11 0.07 -20.21 30.17
C GLU A 11 0.91 -19.38 31.15
N GLU A 12 2.20 -19.62 31.20
CA GLU A 12 3.15 -18.86 32.03
C GLU A 12 3.25 -17.42 31.56
N PHE A 13 3.47 -17.20 30.26
CA PHE A 13 3.49 -15.88 29.68
C PHE A 13 2.18 -15.13 29.92
N LYS A 14 1.03 -15.76 29.65
CA LYS A 14 -0.30 -15.16 29.87
C LYS A 14 -0.52 -14.74 31.31
N ARG A 15 -0.05 -15.54 32.24
CA ARG A 15 -0.11 -15.24 33.70
C ARG A 15 0.74 -14.03 34.03
N ASN A 16 1.98 -13.95 33.54
CA ASN A 16 2.91 -12.86 33.81
C ASN A 16 2.41 -11.55 33.17
N LEU A 17 1.91 -11.59 31.94
CA LEU A 17 1.30 -10.45 31.27
C LEU A 17 0.10 -9.91 32.07
N LYS A 18 -0.80 -10.81 32.54
CA LYS A 18 -1.97 -10.42 33.33
C LYS A 18 -1.57 -9.78 34.66
N LEU A 19 -0.56 -10.35 35.33
CA LEU A 19 -0.01 -9.83 36.58
C LEU A 19 0.52 -8.40 36.41
N TYR A 20 1.27 -8.15 35.36
CA TYR A 20 1.76 -6.82 35.00
C TYR A 20 0.62 -5.86 34.70
N GLU A 21 -0.35 -6.22 33.83
CA GLU A 21 -1.46 -5.35 33.47
C GLU A 21 -2.36 -5.00 34.67
N GLU A 22 -2.58 -5.94 35.59
CA GLU A 22 -3.31 -5.68 36.83
C GLU A 22 -2.57 -4.73 37.76
N ALA A 23 -1.24 -4.87 37.86
CA ALA A 23 -0.42 -4.00 38.67
C ALA A 23 -0.42 -2.56 38.12
N VAL A 24 -0.24 -2.40 36.82
CA VAL A 24 -0.28 -1.09 36.14
C VAL A 24 -1.64 -0.40 36.35
N LYS A 25 -2.77 -1.14 36.21
CA LYS A 25 -4.12 -0.59 36.46
C LYS A 25 -4.32 -0.09 37.89
N LYS A 26 -3.62 -0.68 38.86
CA LYS A 26 -3.68 -0.30 40.29
C LYS A 26 -2.63 0.74 40.68
N GLY A 27 -1.77 1.17 39.73
CA GLY A 27 -0.63 2.05 40.02
C GLY A 27 0.46 1.40 40.87
N ASN A 28 0.52 0.06 40.88
CA ASN A 28 1.48 -0.70 41.66
C ASN A 28 2.65 -1.13 40.76
N LYS A 29 3.84 -1.27 41.38
CA LYS A 29 4.99 -1.93 40.73
C LYS A 29 4.93 -3.45 41.04
N VAL A 30 5.27 -4.27 40.04
CA VAL A 30 5.38 -5.73 40.20
C VAL A 30 6.82 -6.14 39.90
N PHE A 31 7.42 -6.90 40.77
CA PHE A 31 8.75 -7.45 40.54
C PHE A 31 8.63 -8.72 39.68
N MET A 32 9.38 -8.77 38.57
CA MET A 32 9.41 -9.89 37.63
C MET A 32 10.86 -10.11 37.19
N ASP A 33 11.17 -11.30 36.72
CA ASP A 33 12.47 -11.59 36.11
C ASP A 33 12.62 -10.81 34.81
N ILE A 34 13.86 -10.49 34.45
CA ILE A 34 14.16 -9.69 33.28
C ILE A 34 13.72 -10.35 31.96
N ASP A 35 13.81 -11.68 31.90
CA ASP A 35 13.38 -12.45 30.74
C ASP A 35 11.85 -12.32 30.54
N ASP A 36 11.06 -12.45 31.60
CA ASP A 36 9.61 -12.26 31.58
C ASP A 36 9.24 -10.83 31.14
N MET A 37 10.01 -9.82 31.57
CA MET A 37 9.80 -8.43 31.19
C MET A 37 10.13 -8.21 29.71
N THR A 38 11.20 -8.82 29.21
CA THR A 38 11.58 -8.79 27.80
C THR A 38 10.53 -9.44 26.93
N ASP A 39 10.00 -10.59 27.31
CA ASP A 39 8.89 -11.26 26.61
C ASP A 39 7.65 -10.36 26.52
N ILE A 40 7.33 -9.61 27.57
CA ILE A 40 6.20 -8.67 27.56
C ILE A 40 6.48 -7.46 26.66
N ILE A 41 7.72 -6.96 26.60
CA ILE A 41 8.14 -5.90 25.67
C ILE A 41 7.95 -6.39 24.23
N ASP A 42 8.45 -7.58 23.91
CA ASP A 42 8.36 -8.17 22.59
C ASP A 42 6.90 -8.42 22.16
N TYR A 43 6.08 -8.89 23.10
CA TYR A 43 4.65 -9.06 22.86
C TYR A 43 3.94 -7.75 22.54
N TYR A 44 4.16 -6.69 23.31
CA TYR A 44 3.55 -5.39 23.03
C TYR A 44 4.08 -4.78 21.73
N ASN A 45 5.35 -4.94 21.44
CA ASN A 45 5.95 -4.51 20.19
C ASN A 45 5.34 -5.26 18.99
N TYR A 46 5.20 -6.59 19.10
CA TYR A 46 4.57 -7.43 18.09
C TYR A 46 3.09 -7.06 17.84
N ASP A 47 2.35 -6.74 18.90
CA ASP A 47 0.94 -6.35 18.84
C ASP A 47 0.75 -4.86 18.43
N GLY A 48 1.84 -4.15 18.10
CA GLY A 48 1.82 -2.75 17.69
C GLY A 48 1.52 -1.74 18.81
N ARG A 49 1.53 -2.20 20.07
CA ARG A 49 1.29 -1.36 21.27
C ARG A 49 2.58 -0.74 21.77
N ILE A 50 3.24 0.06 20.92
CA ILE A 50 4.58 0.61 21.15
C ILE A 50 4.67 1.42 22.45
N ASP A 51 3.65 2.19 22.80
CA ASP A 51 3.63 2.95 24.06
C ASP A 51 3.74 2.04 25.28
N LYS A 52 3.06 0.88 25.26
CA LYS A 52 3.14 -0.11 26.35
C LYS A 52 4.48 -0.82 26.36
N ALA A 53 5.03 -1.14 25.20
CA ALA A 53 6.37 -1.72 25.10
C ALA A 53 7.42 -0.77 25.67
N ASN A 54 7.34 0.52 25.33
CA ASN A 54 8.23 1.55 25.88
C ASN A 54 8.08 1.68 27.41
N ALA A 55 6.85 1.74 27.93
CA ALA A 55 6.61 1.83 29.37
C ALA A 55 7.16 0.62 30.12
N MET A 56 7.04 -0.58 29.54
CA MET A 56 7.60 -1.79 30.14
C MET A 56 9.13 -1.79 30.05
N ALA A 57 9.72 -1.35 28.94
CA ALA A 57 11.18 -1.25 28.79
C ALA A 57 11.77 -0.24 29.78
N ASP A 58 11.12 0.91 29.99
CA ASP A 58 11.55 1.90 30.99
C ASP A 58 11.50 1.30 32.40
N TYR A 59 10.41 0.60 32.72
CA TYR A 59 10.28 -0.05 34.01
C TYR A 59 11.30 -1.17 34.21
N ALA A 60 11.60 -1.97 33.19
CA ALA A 60 12.62 -3.00 33.24
C ALA A 60 14.01 -2.39 33.49
N LEU A 61 14.35 -1.27 32.85
CA LEU A 61 15.62 -0.57 33.04
C LEU A 61 15.75 0.16 34.36
N GLU A 62 14.62 0.53 35.01
CA GLU A 62 14.67 1.01 36.42
C GLU A 62 15.15 -0.10 37.37
N LEU A 63 14.79 -1.36 37.12
CA LEU A 63 15.14 -2.50 37.96
C LEU A 63 16.46 -3.13 37.57
N TYR A 64 16.73 -3.19 36.28
CA TYR A 64 17.89 -3.86 35.67
C TYR A 64 18.59 -2.93 34.66
N PRO A 65 19.37 -1.93 35.13
CA PRO A 65 19.88 -0.84 34.25
C PRO A 65 20.78 -1.29 33.10
N GLY A 66 21.41 -2.46 33.19
CA GLY A 66 22.31 -2.98 32.15
C GLY A 66 21.71 -4.16 31.35
N ALA A 67 20.40 -4.40 31.50
CA ALA A 67 19.75 -5.54 30.88
C ALA A 67 19.69 -5.43 29.35
N ILE A 68 19.97 -6.52 28.65
CA ILE A 68 20.13 -6.53 27.21
C ILE A 68 18.79 -6.34 26.46
N GLY A 69 17.75 -7.10 26.77
CA GLY A 69 16.48 -7.09 26.06
C GLY A 69 15.85 -5.70 25.94
N PRO A 70 15.61 -4.97 27.06
CA PRO A 70 15.05 -3.61 27.01
C PRO A 70 15.95 -2.62 26.26
N HIS A 71 17.28 -2.71 26.37
CA HIS A 71 18.20 -1.86 25.62
C HIS A 71 18.18 -2.15 24.13
N VAL A 72 18.12 -3.44 23.72
CA VAL A 72 17.96 -3.84 22.31
C VAL A 72 16.67 -3.28 21.73
N PHE A 73 15.55 -3.40 22.45
CA PHE A 73 14.27 -2.82 22.03
C PHE A 73 14.40 -1.30 21.83
N LYS A 74 14.92 -0.56 22.81
CA LYS A 74 15.06 0.89 22.71
C LYS A 74 16.03 1.33 21.61
N ALA A 75 17.15 0.61 21.45
CA ALA A 75 18.10 0.88 20.37
C ALA A 75 17.42 0.72 19.00
N ARG A 76 16.61 -0.32 18.79
CA ARG A 76 15.88 -0.54 17.56
C ARG A 76 14.82 0.54 17.30
N GLN A 77 14.11 0.99 18.34
CA GLN A 77 13.20 2.13 18.23
C GLN A 77 13.95 3.40 17.80
N ALA A 78 15.10 3.68 18.40
CA ALA A 78 15.92 4.83 18.04
C ALA A 78 16.45 4.73 16.59
N ILE A 79 16.85 3.53 16.13
CA ILE A 79 17.25 3.29 14.74
C ILE A 79 16.08 3.60 13.79
N ALA A 80 14.88 3.12 14.11
CA ALA A 80 13.68 3.34 13.30
C ALA A 80 13.31 4.84 13.21
N MET A 81 13.57 5.61 14.27
CA MET A 81 13.38 7.06 14.30
C MET A 81 14.55 7.85 13.68
N GLY A 82 15.62 7.18 13.24
CA GLY A 82 16.81 7.81 12.71
C GLY A 82 17.75 8.45 13.77
N ASP A 83 17.46 8.25 15.07
CA ASP A 83 18.29 8.75 16.18
C ASP A 83 19.48 7.82 16.45
N LYS A 84 20.53 8.02 15.66
CA LYS A 84 21.76 7.21 15.74
C LYS A 84 22.52 7.37 17.05
N ASP A 85 22.41 8.52 17.68
CA ASP A 85 23.13 8.80 18.92
C ASP A 85 22.43 8.11 20.10
N GLU A 86 21.12 8.12 20.14
CA GLU A 86 20.36 7.36 21.12
C GLU A 86 20.56 5.86 20.95
N ALA A 87 20.47 5.35 19.73
CA ALA A 87 20.71 3.94 19.45
C ALA A 87 22.10 3.48 19.96
N ARG A 88 23.12 4.31 19.77
CA ARG A 88 24.46 4.04 20.28
C ARG A 88 24.51 4.06 21.81
N ARG A 89 23.88 5.05 22.47
CA ARG A 89 23.81 5.13 23.95
C ARG A 89 23.18 3.89 24.53
N GLN A 90 22.07 3.43 23.95
CA GLN A 90 21.39 2.21 24.41
C GLN A 90 22.30 0.96 24.26
N CYS A 91 22.99 0.83 23.14
CA CYS A 91 23.94 -0.26 22.93
C CYS A 91 25.13 -0.21 23.92
N GLU A 92 25.67 0.97 24.22
CA GLU A 92 26.78 1.14 25.16
C GLU A 92 26.40 0.84 26.61
N ALA A 93 25.12 1.00 26.97
CA ALA A 93 24.58 0.77 28.30
C ALA A 93 24.38 -0.70 28.66
N ILE A 94 24.48 -1.61 27.69
CA ILE A 94 24.40 -3.06 27.92
C ILE A 94 25.63 -3.54 28.69
N ASP A 95 25.40 -4.25 29.81
CA ASP A 95 26.49 -4.74 30.66
C ASP A 95 27.19 -5.96 30.05
N ASP A 96 26.43 -6.96 29.60
CA ASP A 96 27.00 -8.19 29.01
C ASP A 96 27.25 -8.02 27.50
N LYS A 97 28.49 -7.66 27.18
CA LYS A 97 28.94 -7.51 25.78
C LYS A 97 29.38 -8.83 25.13
N SER A 98 29.33 -9.93 25.87
CA SER A 98 29.60 -11.27 25.32
C SER A 98 28.36 -11.97 24.80
N ASP A 99 27.19 -11.42 25.10
CA ASP A 99 25.91 -11.95 24.64
C ASP A 99 25.75 -11.83 23.12
N ILE A 100 25.08 -12.82 22.53
CA ILE A 100 24.87 -12.88 21.09
C ILE A 100 23.93 -11.75 20.60
N ASP A 101 22.96 -11.33 21.40
CA ASP A 101 22.06 -10.24 21.07
C ASP A 101 22.77 -8.89 21.03
N TYR A 102 23.76 -8.68 21.90
CA TYR A 102 24.66 -7.52 21.80
C TYR A 102 25.45 -7.52 20.49
N PHE A 103 25.94 -8.71 20.07
CA PHE A 103 26.61 -8.83 18.78
C PHE A 103 25.69 -8.47 17.63
N TYR A 104 24.47 -9.03 17.59
CA TYR A 104 23.50 -8.72 16.53
C TYR A 104 23.12 -7.23 16.52
N LEU A 105 22.90 -6.61 17.68
CA LEU A 105 22.61 -5.18 17.77
C LEU A 105 23.78 -4.33 17.24
N THR A 106 25.03 -4.68 17.55
CA THR A 106 26.19 -3.94 17.04
C THR A 106 26.34 -4.08 15.53
N VAL A 107 26.06 -5.25 14.95
CA VAL A 107 26.02 -5.47 13.50
C VAL A 107 24.88 -4.67 12.87
N GLU A 108 23.70 -4.69 13.47
CA GLU A 108 22.52 -3.95 13.04
C GLU A 108 22.78 -2.44 12.98
N LEU A 109 23.44 -1.89 14.00
CA LEU A 109 23.86 -0.48 14.02
C LEU A 109 24.81 -0.12 12.86
N GLU A 110 25.75 -0.99 12.52
CA GLU A 110 26.64 -0.75 11.37
C GLU A 110 25.88 -0.82 10.03
N ILE A 111 24.93 -1.74 9.90
CA ILE A 111 24.07 -1.86 8.70
C ILE A 111 23.18 -0.62 8.58
N ALA A 112 22.51 -0.20 9.64
CA ALA A 112 21.64 0.98 9.68
C ALA A 112 22.40 2.28 9.36
N ASN A 113 23.69 2.33 9.71
CA ASN A 113 24.58 3.43 9.35
C ASN A 113 25.22 3.30 7.96
N ALA A 114 24.77 2.34 7.14
CA ALA A 114 25.32 2.03 5.81
C ALA A 114 26.81 1.65 5.83
N ASN A 115 27.36 1.24 6.98
CA ASN A 115 28.75 0.84 7.12
C ASN A 115 28.94 -0.66 6.84
N ILE A 116 28.44 -1.10 5.69
CA ILE A 116 28.43 -2.51 5.29
C ILE A 116 29.80 -3.18 5.36
N PRO A 117 30.93 -2.54 4.95
CA PRO A 117 32.24 -3.19 5.06
C PRO A 117 32.67 -3.52 6.47
N ARG A 118 32.20 -2.76 7.49
CA ARG A 118 32.49 -3.04 8.89
C ARG A 118 31.59 -4.18 9.42
N ALA A 119 30.30 -4.12 9.13
CA ALA A 119 29.36 -5.19 9.45
C ALA A 119 29.86 -6.54 8.91
N GLU A 120 30.25 -6.60 7.63
CA GLU A 120 30.78 -7.80 6.98
C GLU A 120 32.03 -8.36 7.69
N ARG A 121 32.96 -7.49 8.12
CA ARG A 121 34.14 -7.96 8.87
C ARG A 121 33.77 -8.57 10.22
N MET A 122 32.84 -7.92 10.94
CA MET A 122 32.35 -8.44 12.24
C MET A 122 31.68 -9.80 12.06
N ILE A 123 30.76 -9.91 11.12
CA ILE A 123 30.03 -11.14 10.80
C ILE A 123 31.01 -12.27 10.41
N LEU A 124 31.97 -11.98 9.53
CA LEU A 124 32.94 -12.97 9.08
C LEU A 124 33.84 -13.46 10.24
N GLN A 125 34.20 -12.57 11.16
CA GLN A 125 35.00 -12.95 12.34
C GLN A 125 34.22 -13.83 13.31
N ALA A 126 32.93 -13.52 13.54
CA ALA A 126 32.05 -14.32 14.37
C ALA A 126 31.80 -15.69 13.73
N TYR A 127 31.40 -15.73 12.47
CA TYR A 127 31.12 -16.96 11.72
C TYR A 127 32.27 -18.00 11.76
N LYS A 128 33.53 -17.51 11.70
CA LYS A 128 34.70 -18.41 11.76
C LYS A 128 34.90 -19.09 13.09
N LYS A 129 34.32 -18.56 14.17
CA LYS A 129 34.45 -19.11 15.52
C LYS A 129 33.34 -20.06 15.89
N LEU A 130 32.24 -20.10 15.10
CA LEU A 130 31.07 -20.90 15.37
C LEU A 130 31.31 -22.40 15.08
N GLU A 131 30.77 -23.24 15.92
CA GLU A 131 30.69 -24.68 15.66
C GLU A 131 29.73 -24.93 14.47
N PRO A 132 29.92 -26.05 13.74
CA PRO A 132 29.11 -26.34 12.54
C PRO A 132 27.59 -26.33 12.79
N GLU A 133 27.15 -26.78 13.97
CA GLU A 133 25.74 -26.87 14.35
C GLU A 133 25.07 -25.51 14.57
N GLU A 134 25.85 -24.49 14.93
CA GLU A 134 25.36 -23.12 15.19
C GLU A 134 25.26 -22.26 13.92
N ARG A 135 25.94 -22.70 12.85
CA ARG A 135 26.15 -21.87 11.66
C ARG A 135 24.87 -21.52 10.92
N ASP A 136 23.97 -22.48 10.74
CA ASP A 136 22.77 -22.25 9.94
C ASP A 136 21.83 -21.25 10.65
N ASN A 137 21.66 -21.32 11.98
CA ASN A 137 20.89 -20.33 12.75
C ASN A 137 21.53 -18.94 12.66
N PHE A 138 22.85 -18.84 12.84
CA PHE A 138 23.56 -17.57 12.68
C PHE A 138 23.39 -16.98 11.28
N LEU A 139 23.44 -17.81 10.23
CA LEU A 139 23.24 -17.36 8.85
C LEU A 139 21.81 -16.88 8.58
N LEU A 140 20.82 -17.48 9.25
CA LEU A 140 19.43 -17.00 9.20
C LEU A 140 19.30 -15.62 9.82
N ASP A 141 19.83 -15.42 11.03
CA ASP A 141 19.76 -14.13 11.73
C ASP A 141 20.45 -13.02 10.92
N ILE A 142 21.65 -13.30 10.40
CA ILE A 142 22.37 -12.36 9.54
C ILE A 142 21.61 -12.08 8.23
N GLY A 143 21.04 -13.12 7.63
CA GLY A 143 20.20 -12.97 6.45
C GLY A 143 18.98 -12.09 6.71
N ALA A 144 18.31 -12.30 7.84
CA ALA A 144 17.17 -11.50 8.27
C ALA A 144 17.55 -10.02 8.46
N LEU A 145 18.64 -9.73 9.18
CA LEU A 145 19.13 -8.36 9.36
C LEU A 145 19.37 -7.66 8.03
N TYR A 146 20.05 -8.28 7.09
CA TYR A 146 20.26 -7.66 5.78
C TYR A 146 18.98 -7.48 4.98
N VAL A 147 18.03 -8.41 5.05
CA VAL A 147 16.73 -8.30 4.39
C VAL A 147 15.91 -7.15 5.00
N ASP A 148 15.92 -6.98 6.31
CA ASP A 148 15.17 -5.93 7.01
C ASP A 148 15.63 -4.52 6.61
N TYR A 149 16.93 -4.38 6.30
CA TYR A 149 17.51 -3.12 5.81
C TYR A 149 17.62 -3.07 4.26
N ASN A 150 16.96 -3.96 3.56
CA ASN A 150 16.94 -4.04 2.08
C ASN A 150 18.33 -4.19 1.42
N TYR A 151 19.30 -4.77 2.14
CA TYR A 151 20.60 -5.14 1.57
C TYR A 151 20.55 -6.55 0.95
N VAL A 152 19.81 -6.67 -0.14
CA VAL A 152 19.46 -7.94 -0.79
C VAL A 152 20.67 -8.80 -1.17
N MET A 153 21.71 -8.19 -1.78
CA MET A 153 22.91 -8.93 -2.23
C MET A 153 23.74 -9.54 -1.09
N PRO A 154 24.02 -8.81 0.02
CA PRO A 154 24.61 -9.41 1.20
C PRO A 154 23.77 -10.53 1.82
N ALA A 155 22.44 -10.30 1.95
CA ALA A 155 21.52 -11.30 2.49
C ALA A 155 21.61 -12.62 1.72
N GLU A 156 21.46 -12.56 0.40
CA GLU A 156 21.52 -13.74 -0.47
C GLU A 156 22.86 -14.47 -0.38
N ARG A 157 23.98 -13.72 -0.33
CA ARG A 157 25.32 -14.29 -0.18
C ARG A 157 25.52 -15.09 1.12
N TRP A 158 24.98 -14.56 2.25
CA TRP A 158 25.06 -15.23 3.53
C TRP A 158 24.12 -16.43 3.60
N LEU A 159 22.87 -16.31 3.20
CA LEU A 159 21.90 -17.41 3.17
C LEU A 159 22.33 -18.55 2.22
N ASN A 160 23.09 -18.24 1.18
CA ASN A 160 23.63 -19.28 0.30
C ASN A 160 24.74 -20.15 0.91
N LYS A 161 25.29 -19.77 2.08
CA LYS A 161 26.25 -20.62 2.83
C LYS A 161 25.58 -21.65 3.73
N MET A 162 24.27 -21.53 3.99
CA MET A 162 23.55 -22.52 4.79
C MET A 162 23.65 -23.91 4.16
N ASN A 163 23.71 -24.93 4.99
CA ASN A 163 23.70 -26.34 4.58
C ASN A 163 22.28 -26.76 4.18
N ASP A 164 21.31 -26.47 5.03
CA ASP A 164 19.89 -26.77 4.76
C ASP A 164 19.26 -25.70 3.85
N LYS A 165 19.15 -26.03 2.56
CA LYS A 165 18.54 -25.16 1.55
C LYS A 165 17.01 -25.14 1.64
N GLU A 166 16.42 -26.16 2.22
CA GLU A 166 14.97 -26.35 2.36
C GLU A 166 14.45 -25.85 3.72
N HIS A 167 15.32 -25.25 4.54
CA HIS A 167 14.94 -24.68 5.82
C HIS A 167 13.83 -23.66 5.64
N LYS A 168 12.75 -23.81 6.40
CA LYS A 168 11.54 -22.99 6.27
C LYS A 168 11.85 -21.48 6.31
N GLU A 169 12.54 -21.04 7.34
CA GLU A 169 12.86 -19.62 7.55
C GLU A 169 13.78 -19.05 6.47
N ARG A 170 14.72 -19.88 5.97
CA ARG A 170 15.52 -19.51 4.80
C ARG A 170 14.66 -19.27 3.59
N LEU A 171 13.69 -20.14 3.30
CA LEU A 171 12.78 -19.97 2.18
C LEU A 171 11.91 -18.72 2.33
N GLU A 172 11.46 -18.41 3.54
CA GLU A 172 10.74 -17.16 3.85
C GLU A 172 11.60 -15.92 3.53
N LEU A 173 12.87 -15.92 3.93
CA LEU A 173 13.80 -14.83 3.61
C LEU A 173 14.09 -14.75 2.10
N ILE A 174 14.22 -15.87 1.41
CA ILE A 174 14.40 -15.91 -0.05
C ILE A 174 13.18 -15.35 -0.77
N ALA A 175 11.97 -15.66 -0.31
CA ALA A 175 10.75 -15.05 -0.87
C ALA A 175 10.77 -13.52 -0.71
N ARG A 176 11.14 -13.00 0.48
CA ARG A 176 11.30 -11.56 0.72
C ARG A 176 12.37 -10.93 -0.18
N ILE A 177 13.49 -11.61 -0.38
CA ILE A 177 14.56 -11.19 -1.30
C ILE A 177 14.04 -11.06 -2.73
N HIS A 178 13.26 -12.04 -3.23
CA HIS A 178 12.66 -11.97 -4.55
C HIS A 178 11.66 -10.82 -4.66
N CYS A 179 10.83 -10.58 -3.62
CA CYS A 179 9.95 -9.41 -3.56
C CYS A 179 10.74 -8.09 -3.68
N SER A 180 11.82 -7.93 -2.92
CA SER A 180 12.66 -6.72 -2.94
C SER A 180 13.37 -6.52 -4.31
N LYS A 181 13.61 -7.58 -5.05
CA LYS A 181 14.14 -7.52 -6.43
C LYS A 181 13.06 -7.22 -7.49
N GLY A 182 11.79 -7.23 -7.12
CA GLY A 182 10.67 -7.19 -8.07
C GLY A 182 10.48 -8.50 -8.87
N ASP A 183 11.14 -9.58 -8.46
CA ASP A 183 11.00 -10.91 -9.07
C ASP A 183 9.82 -11.65 -8.44
N TYR A 184 8.63 -11.14 -8.72
CA TYR A 184 7.38 -11.62 -8.09
C TYR A 184 7.06 -13.05 -8.47
N GLU A 185 7.39 -13.48 -9.69
CA GLU A 185 7.18 -14.86 -10.14
C GLU A 185 7.99 -15.87 -9.30
N ALA A 186 9.27 -15.57 -9.06
CA ALA A 186 10.10 -16.40 -8.20
C ALA A 186 9.65 -16.39 -6.74
N ALA A 187 9.22 -15.21 -6.22
CA ALA A 187 8.67 -15.11 -4.87
C ALA A 187 7.42 -15.99 -4.70
N ILE A 188 6.49 -15.94 -5.64
CA ILE A 188 5.26 -16.75 -5.63
C ILE A 188 5.61 -18.25 -5.62
N LYS A 189 6.52 -18.71 -6.47
CA LYS A 189 6.93 -20.13 -6.50
C LYS A 189 7.47 -20.62 -5.16
N VAL A 190 8.27 -19.78 -4.48
CA VAL A 190 8.78 -20.12 -3.14
C VAL A 190 7.64 -20.17 -2.12
N LEU A 191 6.73 -19.17 -2.14
CA LEU A 191 5.59 -19.13 -1.25
C LEU A 191 4.62 -20.31 -1.47
N GLU A 192 4.36 -20.70 -2.72
CA GLU A 192 3.58 -21.90 -3.03
C GLU A 192 4.18 -23.15 -2.41
N SER A 193 5.51 -23.31 -2.51
CA SER A 193 6.19 -24.46 -1.88
C SER A 193 6.09 -24.46 -0.36
N LEU A 194 6.04 -23.28 0.27
CA LEU A 194 5.84 -23.13 1.71
C LEU A 194 4.38 -23.42 2.10
N ILE A 195 3.43 -22.97 1.30
CA ILE A 195 2.00 -23.22 1.49
C ILE A 195 1.70 -24.73 1.35
N ASP A 196 2.30 -25.40 0.37
CA ASP A 196 2.14 -26.85 0.20
C ASP A 196 2.61 -27.63 1.46
N LYS A 197 3.67 -27.17 2.11
CA LYS A 197 4.18 -27.73 3.36
C LYS A 197 3.32 -27.37 4.59
N ASN A 198 2.80 -26.14 4.63
CA ASN A 198 1.96 -25.62 5.72
C ASN A 198 0.88 -24.64 5.22
N PRO A 199 -0.27 -25.14 4.77
CA PRO A 199 -1.33 -24.30 4.20
C PRO A 199 -2.05 -23.40 5.24
N PHE A 200 -1.88 -23.68 6.53
CA PHE A 200 -2.49 -22.91 7.61
C PHE A 200 -1.62 -21.75 8.12
N MET A 201 -0.52 -21.44 7.45
CA MET A 201 0.30 -20.28 7.77
C MET A 201 -0.23 -19.05 7.02
N TYR A 202 -1.12 -18.26 7.64
CA TYR A 202 -1.78 -17.10 7.03
C TYR A 202 -0.81 -16.06 6.45
N ARG A 203 0.42 -15.95 7.01
CA ARG A 203 1.43 -15.00 6.54
C ARG A 203 1.89 -15.24 5.09
N TYR A 204 1.93 -16.50 4.63
CA TYR A 204 2.29 -16.80 3.25
C TYR A 204 1.23 -16.31 2.29
N TRP A 205 -0.04 -16.50 2.65
CA TRP A 205 -1.17 -15.96 1.90
C TRP A 205 -1.17 -14.43 1.87
N ASN A 206 -0.82 -13.76 2.99
CA ASN A 206 -0.67 -12.31 3.04
C ASN A 206 0.41 -11.83 2.07
N THR A 207 1.60 -12.43 2.10
CA THR A 207 2.70 -12.03 1.23
C THR A 207 2.34 -12.21 -0.24
N MET A 208 1.70 -13.32 -0.61
CA MET A 208 1.18 -13.52 -1.97
C MET A 208 0.12 -12.48 -2.33
N GLY A 209 -0.81 -12.18 -1.43
CA GLY A 209 -1.82 -11.16 -1.63
C GLY A 209 -1.23 -9.79 -1.90
N ILE A 210 -0.20 -9.40 -1.15
CA ILE A 210 0.54 -8.13 -1.35
C ILE A 210 1.24 -8.12 -2.71
N ILE A 211 1.89 -9.21 -3.12
CA ILE A 211 2.51 -9.33 -4.45
C ILE A 211 1.45 -9.11 -5.54
N TYR A 212 0.31 -9.77 -5.45
CA TYR A 212 -0.76 -9.64 -6.43
C TYR A 212 -1.37 -8.23 -6.45
N LEU A 213 -1.38 -7.50 -5.32
CA LEU A 213 -1.76 -6.08 -5.30
C LEU A 213 -0.79 -5.22 -6.13
N PHE A 214 0.53 -5.44 -5.99
CA PHE A 214 1.53 -4.73 -6.79
C PHE A 214 1.39 -5.00 -8.28
N GLU A 215 0.95 -6.20 -8.65
CA GLU A 215 0.71 -6.57 -10.05
C GLU A 215 -0.69 -6.19 -10.55
N ASN A 216 -1.54 -5.55 -9.72
CA ASN A 216 -2.95 -5.24 -10.00
C ASN A 216 -3.80 -6.49 -10.32
N LYS A 217 -3.40 -7.66 -9.84
CA LYS A 217 -4.14 -8.92 -9.95
C LYS A 217 -5.13 -9.05 -8.80
N PHE A 218 -6.23 -8.30 -8.91
CA PHE A 218 -7.18 -8.14 -7.80
C PHE A 218 -7.94 -9.43 -7.45
N ASP A 219 -8.21 -10.30 -8.42
CA ASP A 219 -8.90 -11.57 -8.17
C ASP A 219 -8.03 -12.52 -7.35
N GLU A 220 -6.76 -12.67 -7.71
CA GLU A 220 -5.77 -13.48 -7.02
C GLU A 220 -5.49 -12.93 -5.62
N CYS A 221 -5.36 -11.60 -5.50
CA CYS A 221 -5.20 -10.94 -4.21
C CYS A 221 -6.39 -11.23 -3.28
N ARG A 222 -7.61 -11.10 -3.77
CA ARG A 222 -8.82 -11.39 -3.02
C ARG A 222 -8.84 -12.83 -2.51
N ASN A 223 -8.53 -13.80 -3.37
CA ASN A 223 -8.46 -15.21 -2.99
C ASN A 223 -7.45 -15.43 -1.85
N CYS A 224 -6.24 -14.88 -1.96
CA CYS A 224 -5.22 -14.95 -0.92
C CYS A 224 -5.70 -14.34 0.41
N ALA A 225 -6.35 -13.16 0.35
CA ALA A 225 -6.90 -12.50 1.52
C ALA A 225 -8.00 -13.32 2.20
N GLU A 226 -8.90 -13.94 1.42
CA GLU A 226 -9.97 -14.81 1.94
C GLU A 226 -9.38 -16.06 2.62
N TYR A 227 -8.35 -16.71 2.06
CA TYR A 227 -7.65 -17.82 2.72
C TYR A 227 -6.97 -17.37 4.01
N SER A 228 -6.26 -16.27 3.98
CA SER A 228 -5.61 -15.69 5.18
C SER A 228 -6.62 -15.41 6.29
N LEU A 229 -7.75 -14.79 5.96
CA LEU A 229 -8.81 -14.44 6.92
C LEU A 229 -9.61 -15.66 7.40
N ALA A 230 -9.69 -16.73 6.61
CA ALA A 230 -10.26 -18.00 7.07
C ALA A 230 -9.41 -18.65 8.16
N ILE A 231 -8.09 -18.48 8.10
CA ILE A 231 -7.15 -18.99 9.10
C ILE A 231 -7.11 -18.06 10.33
N ASN A 232 -6.97 -16.77 10.10
CA ASN A 232 -6.95 -15.74 11.15
C ASN A 232 -7.89 -14.58 10.78
N PRO A 233 -9.16 -14.58 11.28
CA PRO A 233 -10.17 -13.57 10.94
C PRO A 233 -9.82 -12.13 11.33
N ASP A 234 -8.89 -11.95 12.24
CA ASP A 234 -8.45 -10.66 12.77
C ASP A 234 -7.15 -10.14 12.15
N ASN A 235 -6.63 -10.87 11.17
CA ASN A 235 -5.40 -10.53 10.48
C ASN A 235 -5.54 -9.22 9.69
N THR A 236 -4.76 -8.22 10.08
CA THR A 236 -4.78 -6.89 9.50
C THR A 236 -4.32 -6.85 8.04
N ASP A 237 -3.27 -7.60 7.68
CA ASP A 237 -2.79 -7.65 6.29
C ASP A 237 -3.82 -8.30 5.36
N GLY A 238 -4.48 -9.37 5.82
CA GLY A 238 -5.57 -9.99 5.09
C GLY A 238 -6.76 -9.03 4.89
N LEU A 239 -7.13 -8.27 5.93
CA LEU A 239 -8.19 -7.25 5.84
C LEU A 239 -7.80 -6.11 4.89
N TRP A 240 -6.54 -5.70 4.89
CA TRP A 240 -6.00 -4.70 3.97
C TRP A 240 -6.06 -5.19 2.52
N CYS A 241 -5.52 -6.37 2.24
CA CYS A 241 -5.54 -6.98 0.91
C CYS A 241 -6.98 -7.18 0.40
N LEU A 242 -7.90 -7.62 1.26
CA LEU A 242 -9.30 -7.76 0.91
C LEU A 242 -9.93 -6.41 0.55
N GLY A 243 -9.70 -5.38 1.35
CA GLY A 243 -10.21 -4.03 1.08
C GLY A 243 -9.70 -3.46 -0.23
N LYS A 244 -8.39 -3.54 -0.47
CA LYS A 244 -7.74 -3.04 -1.69
C LYS A 244 -8.19 -3.80 -2.94
N SER A 245 -8.26 -5.13 -2.87
CA SER A 245 -8.71 -5.95 -4.01
C SER A 245 -10.16 -5.67 -4.38
N LEU A 246 -11.05 -5.57 -3.40
CA LEU A 246 -12.46 -5.23 -3.62
C LEU A 246 -12.63 -3.82 -4.20
N ALA A 247 -11.87 -2.85 -3.73
CA ALA A 247 -11.87 -1.50 -4.30
C ALA A 247 -11.41 -1.51 -5.76
N GLY A 248 -10.31 -2.23 -6.06
CA GLY A 248 -9.80 -2.39 -7.43
C GLY A 248 -10.75 -3.13 -8.38
N GLN A 249 -11.57 -4.05 -7.87
CA GLN A 249 -12.63 -4.74 -8.62
C GLN A 249 -13.90 -3.89 -8.82
N GLY A 250 -13.96 -2.65 -8.30
CA GLY A 250 -15.15 -1.81 -8.37
C GLY A 250 -16.26 -2.20 -7.39
N ASN A 251 -15.93 -2.88 -6.29
CA ASN A 251 -16.86 -3.29 -5.22
C ASN A 251 -16.68 -2.42 -3.94
N PRO A 252 -16.90 -1.08 -4.01
CA PRO A 252 -16.55 -0.18 -2.91
C PRO A 252 -17.35 -0.42 -1.62
N LYS A 253 -18.58 -0.95 -1.71
CA LYS A 253 -19.39 -1.22 -0.51
C LYS A 253 -18.78 -2.34 0.34
N GLU A 254 -18.28 -3.39 -0.29
CA GLU A 254 -17.62 -4.51 0.38
C GLU A 254 -16.24 -4.09 0.88
N ALA A 255 -15.48 -3.30 0.10
CA ALA A 255 -14.21 -2.72 0.50
C ALA A 255 -14.35 -1.86 1.78
N ILE A 256 -15.37 -1.01 1.86
CA ILE A 256 -15.70 -0.23 3.06
C ILE A 256 -15.90 -1.14 4.29
N ALA A 257 -16.52 -2.31 4.12
CA ALA A 257 -16.72 -3.24 5.23
C ALA A 257 -15.39 -3.86 5.70
N ALA A 258 -14.47 -4.19 4.79
CA ALA A 258 -13.14 -4.68 5.11
C ALA A 258 -12.29 -3.62 5.81
N PHE A 259 -12.23 -2.39 5.27
CA PHE A 259 -11.49 -1.29 5.90
C PHE A 259 -12.04 -0.89 7.28
N LYS A 260 -13.36 -1.00 7.51
CA LYS A 260 -13.93 -0.80 8.84
C LYS A 260 -13.44 -1.82 9.85
N LYS A 261 -13.29 -3.09 9.45
CA LYS A 261 -12.71 -4.13 10.32
C LYS A 261 -11.23 -3.86 10.60
N PHE A 262 -10.48 -3.49 9.55
CA PHE A 262 -9.07 -3.10 9.67
C PHE A 262 -8.89 -1.95 10.69
N MET A 263 -9.62 -0.84 10.53
CA MET A 263 -9.51 0.33 11.42
C MET A 263 -9.97 0.07 12.87
N LYS A 264 -10.74 -0.98 13.13
CA LYS A 264 -11.02 -1.41 14.52
C LYS A 264 -9.78 -1.99 15.18
N ARG A 265 -8.85 -2.57 14.41
CA ARG A 265 -7.60 -3.17 14.90
C ARG A 265 -6.48 -2.13 14.93
N ILE A 266 -6.40 -1.32 13.90
CA ILE A 266 -5.41 -0.23 13.77
C ILE A 266 -6.16 1.10 13.64
N PRO A 267 -6.54 1.74 14.78
CA PRO A 267 -7.18 3.05 14.78
C PRO A 267 -6.23 4.12 14.25
N ASN A 268 -6.80 5.17 13.67
CA ASN A 268 -6.07 6.35 13.17
C ASN A 268 -5.00 6.01 12.11
N ASN A 269 -5.22 4.96 11.33
CA ASN A 269 -4.34 4.63 10.21
C ASN A 269 -4.70 5.49 9.00
N ALA A 270 -3.87 6.47 8.71
CA ALA A 270 -4.08 7.44 7.65
C ALA A 270 -4.28 6.81 6.27
N LYS A 271 -3.53 5.76 5.93
CA LYS A 271 -3.68 5.04 4.65
C LYS A 271 -5.06 4.39 4.53
N ALA A 272 -5.54 3.75 5.61
CA ALA A 272 -6.88 3.16 5.61
C ALA A 272 -8.00 4.22 5.57
N GLU A 273 -7.76 5.38 6.15
CA GLU A 273 -8.71 6.50 6.10
C GLU A 273 -8.80 7.09 4.69
N VAL A 274 -7.69 7.20 3.94
CA VAL A 274 -7.71 7.57 2.51
C VAL A 274 -8.50 6.55 1.70
N GLU A 275 -8.18 5.27 1.82
CA GLU A 275 -8.88 4.21 1.07
C GLU A 275 -10.39 4.18 1.39
N MET A 276 -10.75 4.41 2.64
CA MET A 276 -12.14 4.58 3.05
C MET A 276 -12.79 5.79 2.37
N GLY A 277 -12.09 6.92 2.32
CA GLY A 277 -12.54 8.15 1.65
C GLY A 277 -12.79 7.91 0.16
N SER A 278 -11.83 7.31 -0.53
CA SER A 278 -11.93 6.99 -1.96
C SER A 278 -13.09 6.01 -2.25
N CYS A 279 -13.26 4.96 -1.43
CA CYS A 279 -14.39 4.04 -1.57
C CYS A 279 -15.76 4.75 -1.33
N LEU A 280 -15.82 5.68 -0.39
CA LEU A 280 -17.03 6.48 -0.13
C LEU A 280 -17.34 7.42 -1.30
N LEU A 281 -16.32 7.99 -1.95
CA LEU A 281 -16.49 8.75 -3.21
C LEU A 281 -17.10 7.88 -4.30
N MET A 282 -16.58 6.69 -4.51
CA MET A 282 -17.13 5.73 -5.50
C MET A 282 -18.59 5.37 -5.22
N THR A 283 -19.03 5.42 -3.95
CA THR A 283 -20.46 5.19 -3.59
C THR A 283 -21.30 6.47 -3.60
N GLY A 284 -20.71 7.64 -3.88
CA GLY A 284 -21.39 8.94 -3.91
C GLY A 284 -21.58 9.62 -2.55
N ASP A 285 -21.04 9.07 -1.45
CA ASP A 285 -21.16 9.65 -0.09
C ASP A 285 -20.03 10.67 0.17
N MET A 286 -20.11 11.81 -0.56
CA MET A 286 -19.06 12.86 -0.52
C MET A 286 -18.84 13.44 0.88
N ASP A 287 -19.88 13.53 1.71
CA ASP A 287 -19.74 14.12 3.04
C ASP A 287 -18.99 13.24 4.02
N LYS A 288 -19.22 11.92 3.97
CA LYS A 288 -18.40 10.98 4.74
C LYS A 288 -16.99 10.85 4.17
N ALA A 289 -16.84 10.82 2.85
CA ALA A 289 -15.54 10.82 2.20
C ALA A 289 -14.69 12.00 2.70
N CYS A 290 -15.22 13.22 2.64
CA CYS A 290 -14.55 14.42 3.13
C CYS A 290 -14.08 14.29 4.60
N LYS A 291 -14.90 13.68 5.47
CA LYS A 291 -14.53 13.47 6.88
C LYS A 291 -13.35 12.49 7.05
N TYR A 292 -13.34 11.39 6.30
CA TYR A 292 -12.25 10.42 6.37
C TYR A 292 -10.96 10.96 5.76
N LEU A 293 -11.04 11.67 4.65
CA LEU A 293 -9.87 12.27 3.99
C LEU A 293 -9.21 13.35 4.85
N ASN A 294 -10.01 14.21 5.54
CA ASN A 294 -9.45 15.18 6.49
C ASN A 294 -8.78 14.48 7.69
N LYS A 295 -9.38 13.41 8.24
CA LYS A 295 -8.73 12.61 9.28
C LYS A 295 -7.41 11.99 8.80
N ALA A 296 -7.37 11.52 7.56
CA ALA A 296 -6.15 10.97 6.99
C ALA A 296 -5.03 12.02 6.96
N ILE A 297 -5.35 13.27 6.59
CA ILE A 297 -4.40 14.39 6.66
C ILE A 297 -3.96 14.66 8.09
N ASP A 298 -4.90 14.64 9.04
CA ASP A 298 -4.59 14.88 10.48
C ASP A 298 -3.70 13.77 11.08
N HIS A 299 -3.77 12.55 10.58
CA HIS A 299 -3.07 11.38 11.11
C HIS A 299 -1.84 10.94 10.31
N CYS A 300 -1.53 11.58 9.17
CA CYS A 300 -0.53 11.05 8.23
C CYS A 300 0.93 11.39 8.58
N GLU A 301 1.20 12.18 9.62
CA GLU A 301 2.56 12.60 9.99
C GLU A 301 3.39 13.07 8.77
N GLU A 302 2.74 13.82 7.87
CA GLU A 302 3.31 14.32 6.61
C GLU A 302 3.73 13.23 5.59
N ASP A 303 3.15 12.01 5.65
CA ASP A 303 3.35 10.98 4.62
C ASP A 303 2.95 11.55 3.25
N PRO A 304 3.90 11.74 2.31
CA PRO A 304 3.62 12.43 1.04
C PRO A 304 2.56 11.71 0.19
N MET A 305 2.49 10.39 0.30
CA MET A 305 1.54 9.58 -0.48
C MET A 305 0.11 9.79 0.00
N VAL A 306 -0.08 9.77 1.32
CA VAL A 306 -1.37 10.05 1.96
C VAL A 306 -1.80 11.48 1.70
N MET A 307 -0.90 12.45 1.89
CA MET A 307 -1.17 13.87 1.64
C MET A 307 -1.60 14.12 0.20
N THR A 308 -0.88 13.54 -0.77
CA THR A 308 -1.19 13.71 -2.19
C THR A 308 -2.56 13.11 -2.53
N GLN A 309 -2.80 11.84 -2.16
CA GLN A 309 -4.04 11.16 -2.52
C GLN A 309 -5.26 11.78 -1.82
N ALA A 310 -5.16 12.07 -0.52
CA ALA A 310 -6.24 12.72 0.21
C ALA A 310 -6.57 14.10 -0.34
N SER A 311 -5.56 14.88 -0.72
CA SER A 311 -5.73 16.21 -1.31
C SER A 311 -6.36 16.15 -2.70
N ASP A 312 -5.97 15.20 -3.54
CA ASP A 312 -6.59 15.01 -4.86
C ASP A 312 -8.09 14.67 -4.74
N ASP A 313 -8.44 13.76 -3.83
CA ASP A 313 -9.84 13.38 -3.58
C ASP A 313 -10.65 14.55 -2.97
N LEU A 314 -10.07 15.34 -2.05
CA LEU A 314 -10.70 16.53 -1.48
C LEU A 314 -10.88 17.62 -2.54
N ALA A 315 -9.92 17.82 -3.41
CA ALA A 315 -10.05 18.75 -4.53
C ALA A 315 -11.23 18.39 -5.44
N PHE A 316 -11.41 17.10 -5.73
CA PHE A 316 -12.58 16.62 -6.48
C PHE A 316 -13.90 16.88 -5.73
N ILE A 317 -13.96 16.61 -4.41
CA ILE A 317 -15.14 16.86 -3.59
C ILE A 317 -15.50 18.36 -3.60
N TYR A 318 -14.53 19.25 -3.34
CA TYR A 318 -14.78 20.67 -3.29
C TYR A 318 -15.12 21.27 -4.66
N SER A 319 -14.53 20.74 -5.73
CA SER A 319 -14.93 21.06 -7.10
C SER A 319 -16.40 20.72 -7.35
N SER A 320 -16.83 19.52 -6.99
CA SER A 320 -18.24 19.09 -7.11
C SER A 320 -19.20 19.94 -6.28
N LYS A 321 -18.73 20.48 -5.14
CA LYS A 321 -19.47 21.45 -4.31
C LYS A 321 -19.40 22.89 -4.83
N LYS A 322 -18.71 23.13 -5.95
CA LYS A 322 -18.46 24.45 -6.56
C LYS A 322 -17.68 25.43 -5.66
N ASP A 323 -16.86 24.89 -4.76
CA ASP A 323 -15.92 25.65 -3.94
C ASP A 323 -14.53 25.59 -4.61
N ILE A 324 -14.36 26.45 -5.64
CA ILE A 324 -13.15 26.46 -6.48
C ILE A 324 -11.90 26.80 -5.66
N GLU A 325 -12.01 27.72 -4.71
CA GLU A 325 -10.88 28.18 -3.90
C GLU A 325 -10.29 27.02 -3.12
N LYS A 326 -11.11 26.31 -2.34
CA LYS A 326 -10.64 25.13 -1.63
C LYS A 326 -10.19 24.00 -2.54
N ALA A 327 -10.86 23.80 -3.69
CA ALA A 327 -10.42 22.77 -4.63
C ALA A 327 -9.01 23.06 -5.16
N LEU A 328 -8.69 24.32 -5.45
CA LEU A 328 -7.36 24.72 -5.88
C LEU A 328 -6.33 24.66 -4.76
N ASP A 329 -6.69 25.05 -3.53
CA ASP A 329 -5.82 24.95 -2.35
C ASP A 329 -5.37 23.48 -2.11
N TYR A 330 -6.31 22.53 -2.21
CA TYR A 330 -5.97 21.11 -2.09
C TYR A 330 -5.12 20.60 -3.26
N LEU A 331 -5.31 21.09 -4.47
CA LEU A 331 -4.44 20.75 -5.59
C LEU A 331 -3.04 21.34 -5.43
N ASP A 332 -2.90 22.52 -4.83
CA ASP A 332 -1.60 23.11 -4.50
C ASP A 332 -0.90 22.27 -3.43
N LEU A 333 -1.64 21.83 -2.42
CA LEU A 333 -1.12 20.93 -1.38
C LEU A 333 -0.67 19.57 -1.97
N SER A 334 -1.47 18.99 -2.88
CA SER A 334 -1.08 17.77 -3.60
C SER A 334 0.21 17.96 -4.41
N ASP A 335 0.34 19.09 -5.13
CA ASP A 335 1.56 19.39 -5.89
C ASP A 335 2.78 19.55 -4.98
N GLU A 336 2.62 20.15 -3.79
CA GLU A 336 3.70 20.31 -2.81
C GLU A 336 4.22 18.96 -2.32
N TYR A 337 3.34 18.05 -1.90
CA TYR A 337 3.77 16.77 -1.35
C TYR A 337 4.19 15.75 -2.42
N SER A 338 3.62 15.81 -3.60
CA SER A 338 3.94 14.87 -4.69
C SER A 338 5.38 14.94 -5.19
N GLN A 339 6.08 16.06 -4.97
CA GLN A 339 7.50 16.17 -5.32
C GLN A 339 8.43 15.28 -4.48
N TYR A 340 7.94 14.77 -3.35
CA TYR A 340 8.65 13.85 -2.47
C TYR A 340 8.35 12.37 -2.77
N ILE A 341 7.52 12.10 -3.78
CA ILE A 341 7.17 10.73 -4.19
C ILE A 341 7.98 10.39 -5.44
N ASP A 342 8.92 9.46 -5.30
CA ASP A 342 9.63 8.89 -6.43
C ASP A 342 8.70 7.94 -7.21
N ASP A 343 8.79 7.97 -8.55
CA ASP A 343 8.14 7.02 -9.47
C ASP A 343 6.58 6.99 -9.47
N MET A 344 5.92 8.15 -9.44
CA MET A 344 4.52 8.23 -9.87
C MET A 344 4.43 8.69 -11.36
N PRO A 345 4.52 7.78 -12.32
CA PRO A 345 4.42 8.16 -13.73
C PRO A 345 3.06 8.79 -14.00
N ASN A 346 3.07 9.96 -14.64
CA ASN A 346 1.87 10.72 -15.00
C ASN A 346 1.06 11.38 -13.86
N ALA A 347 1.40 11.24 -12.58
CA ALA A 347 0.64 11.86 -11.50
C ALA A 347 0.47 13.39 -11.68
N GLU A 348 1.55 14.09 -12.01
CA GLU A 348 1.50 15.53 -12.31
C GLU A 348 0.58 15.84 -13.51
N ASN A 349 0.60 14.99 -14.55
CA ASN A 349 -0.27 15.19 -15.71
C ASN A 349 -1.74 14.95 -15.35
N GLN A 350 -2.02 13.99 -14.47
CA GLN A 350 -3.38 13.74 -13.96
C GLN A 350 -3.89 14.93 -13.13
N ARG A 351 -3.04 15.52 -12.27
CA ARG A 351 -3.40 16.74 -11.52
C ARG A 351 -3.64 17.92 -12.43
N LEU A 352 -2.88 18.08 -13.52
CA LEU A 352 -3.18 19.09 -14.52
C LEU A 352 -4.56 18.89 -15.17
N VAL A 353 -4.96 17.63 -15.41
CA VAL A 353 -6.32 17.32 -15.89
C VAL A 353 -7.35 17.68 -14.83
N LEU A 354 -7.10 17.34 -13.55
CA LEU A 354 -8.01 17.68 -12.46
C LEU A 354 -8.14 19.20 -12.28
N ARG A 355 -7.05 19.98 -12.37
CA ARG A 355 -7.09 21.45 -12.37
C ARG A 355 -7.97 21.98 -13.53
N GLY A 356 -7.79 21.43 -14.73
CA GLY A 356 -8.64 21.76 -15.86
C GLY A 356 -10.12 21.48 -15.58
N HIS A 357 -10.43 20.33 -15.00
CA HIS A 357 -11.79 19.95 -14.59
C HIS A 357 -12.37 20.92 -13.56
N VAL A 358 -11.61 21.28 -12.52
CA VAL A 358 -12.01 22.27 -11.50
C VAL A 358 -12.39 23.61 -12.13
N HIS A 359 -11.60 24.09 -13.10
CA HIS A 359 -11.93 25.31 -13.83
C HIS A 359 -13.21 25.17 -14.66
N LEU A 360 -13.44 24.02 -15.32
CA LEU A 360 -14.68 23.78 -16.07
C LEU A 360 -15.91 23.78 -15.15
N MET A 361 -15.84 23.10 -13.99
CA MET A 361 -16.91 23.11 -12.99
C MET A 361 -17.31 24.53 -12.55
N ASN A 362 -16.41 25.48 -12.66
CA ASN A 362 -16.63 26.89 -12.33
C ASN A 362 -16.83 27.79 -13.56
N ASN A 363 -17.21 27.23 -14.71
CA ASN A 363 -17.47 27.91 -15.96
C ASN A 363 -16.27 28.72 -16.52
N GLN A 364 -15.06 28.33 -16.20
CA GLN A 364 -13.81 28.96 -16.66
C GLN A 364 -13.18 28.13 -17.78
N LEU A 365 -13.89 28.01 -18.91
CA LEU A 365 -13.51 27.16 -20.03
C LEU A 365 -12.09 27.44 -20.56
N GLU A 366 -11.72 28.69 -20.77
CA GLU A 366 -10.41 29.04 -21.34
C GLU A 366 -9.26 28.61 -20.43
N GLU A 367 -9.39 28.79 -19.11
CA GLU A 367 -8.39 28.37 -18.16
C GLU A 367 -8.33 26.83 -18.09
N GLY A 368 -9.47 26.14 -18.06
CA GLY A 368 -9.53 24.68 -18.09
C GLY A 368 -8.79 24.11 -19.31
N LEU A 369 -9.03 24.67 -20.50
CA LEU A 369 -8.37 24.23 -21.73
C LEU A 369 -6.85 24.47 -21.71
N LYS A 370 -6.36 25.54 -21.08
CA LYS A 370 -4.91 25.78 -20.91
C LYS A 370 -4.26 24.65 -20.09
N PHE A 371 -4.89 24.22 -19.00
CA PHE A 371 -4.40 23.10 -18.19
C PHE A 371 -4.43 21.80 -18.97
N PHE A 372 -5.47 21.50 -19.73
CA PHE A 372 -5.56 20.33 -20.58
C PHE A 372 -4.47 20.29 -21.65
N ASP A 373 -4.23 21.39 -22.35
CA ASP A 373 -3.15 21.45 -23.33
C ASP A 373 -1.77 21.33 -22.71
N LYS A 374 -1.57 21.87 -21.49
CA LYS A 374 -0.34 21.65 -20.70
C LYS A 374 -0.16 20.18 -20.35
N ALA A 375 -1.23 19.50 -19.89
CA ALA A 375 -1.20 18.06 -19.57
C ALA A 375 -0.83 17.22 -20.80
N VAL A 376 -1.48 17.43 -21.95
CA VAL A 376 -1.17 16.74 -23.20
C VAL A 376 0.27 16.95 -23.66
N LYS A 377 0.78 18.17 -23.55
CA LYS A 377 2.17 18.49 -23.93
C LYS A 377 3.18 17.81 -23.01
N LYS A 378 2.94 17.88 -21.69
CA LYS A 378 3.85 17.36 -20.67
C LYS A 378 3.87 15.82 -20.64
N SER A 379 2.72 15.18 -20.85
CA SER A 379 2.60 13.73 -20.97
C SER A 379 3.12 13.16 -22.30
N LYS A 380 3.70 14.00 -23.18
CA LYS A 380 4.10 13.60 -24.53
C LYS A 380 2.95 12.98 -25.35
N ARG A 381 1.75 13.47 -25.15
CA ARG A 381 0.49 12.99 -25.76
C ARG A 381 0.11 11.57 -25.33
N ASP A 382 0.26 11.26 -24.07
CA ASP A 382 -0.21 10.00 -23.50
C ASP A 382 -1.71 9.80 -23.81
N PRO A 383 -2.12 8.66 -24.40
CA PRO A 383 -3.50 8.42 -24.77
C PRO A 383 -4.44 8.40 -23.56
N GLU A 384 -3.98 7.93 -22.38
CA GLU A 384 -4.79 7.91 -21.17
C GLU A 384 -5.10 9.34 -20.66
N ILE A 385 -4.12 10.22 -20.67
CA ILE A 385 -4.31 11.62 -20.31
C ILE A 385 -5.30 12.31 -21.27
N ILE A 386 -5.19 12.05 -22.58
CA ILE A 386 -6.12 12.59 -23.57
C ILE A 386 -7.52 12.04 -23.34
N PHE A 387 -7.66 10.76 -23.00
CA PHE A 387 -8.94 10.15 -22.70
C PHE A 387 -9.58 10.77 -21.44
N LYS A 388 -8.85 10.93 -20.35
CA LYS A 388 -9.33 11.60 -19.12
C LYS A 388 -9.81 13.02 -19.39
N ILE A 389 -9.12 13.76 -20.26
CA ILE A 389 -9.57 15.10 -20.72
C ILE A 389 -10.89 15.00 -21.48
N MET A 390 -11.04 14.00 -22.35
CA MET A 390 -12.28 13.80 -23.10
C MET A 390 -13.46 13.53 -22.17
N VAL A 391 -13.26 12.70 -21.13
CA VAL A 391 -14.29 12.43 -20.10
C VAL A 391 -14.68 13.73 -19.40
N SER A 392 -13.71 14.50 -18.93
CA SER A 392 -13.97 15.79 -18.26
C SER A 392 -14.74 16.78 -19.13
N LEU A 393 -14.40 16.86 -20.41
CA LEU A 393 -15.12 17.73 -21.37
C LEU A 393 -16.52 17.22 -21.67
N TYR A 394 -16.70 15.90 -21.72
CA TYR A 394 -18.00 15.28 -21.95
C TYR A 394 -18.97 15.53 -20.80
N ASP A 395 -18.51 15.42 -19.55
CA ASP A 395 -19.29 15.69 -18.35
C ASP A 395 -19.82 17.13 -18.28
N HIS A 396 -19.16 18.04 -19.00
CA HIS A 396 -19.57 19.45 -19.14
C HIS A 396 -20.29 19.74 -20.47
N GLU A 397 -20.71 18.70 -21.21
CA GLU A 397 -21.41 18.82 -22.49
C GLU A 397 -20.63 19.61 -23.58
N LEU A 398 -19.32 19.71 -23.46
CA LEU A 398 -18.43 20.41 -24.40
C LEU A 398 -18.06 19.52 -25.60
N TYR A 399 -19.08 19.03 -26.30
CA TYR A 399 -18.98 18.02 -27.34
C TYR A 399 -18.00 18.33 -28.46
N GLU A 400 -17.90 19.58 -28.91
CA GLU A 400 -16.95 20.00 -29.95
C GLU A 400 -15.50 19.83 -29.49
N HIS A 401 -15.24 20.13 -28.21
CA HIS A 401 -13.92 19.93 -27.60
C HIS A 401 -13.62 18.43 -27.44
N VAL A 402 -14.60 17.61 -27.03
CA VAL A 402 -14.45 16.13 -27.00
C VAL A 402 -14.00 15.61 -28.37
N ILE A 403 -14.67 16.03 -29.44
CA ILE A 403 -14.30 15.64 -30.82
C ILE A 403 -12.88 16.08 -31.16
N THR A 404 -12.47 17.28 -30.73
CA THR A 404 -11.13 17.79 -30.94
C THR A 404 -10.07 16.93 -30.24
N TYR A 405 -10.30 16.56 -28.97
CA TYR A 405 -9.38 15.68 -28.23
C TYR A 405 -9.45 14.24 -28.72
N TYR A 406 -10.61 13.73 -29.15
CA TYR A 406 -10.71 12.42 -29.80
C TYR A 406 -9.83 12.35 -31.07
N ARG A 407 -9.79 13.41 -31.90
CA ARG A 407 -8.88 13.47 -33.05
C ARG A 407 -7.40 13.47 -32.63
N LYS A 408 -7.05 14.02 -31.46
CA LYS A 408 -5.69 13.90 -30.89
C LYS A 408 -5.44 12.46 -30.44
N LEU A 409 -6.40 11.81 -29.76
CA LEU A 409 -6.32 10.44 -29.26
C LEU A 409 -6.09 9.44 -30.40
N VAL A 410 -6.87 9.49 -31.47
CA VAL A 410 -6.76 8.56 -32.63
C VAL A 410 -5.35 8.54 -33.24
N ARG A 411 -4.57 9.62 -33.11
CA ARG A 411 -3.21 9.71 -33.67
C ARG A 411 -2.15 9.02 -32.82
N VAL A 412 -2.47 8.69 -31.57
CA VAL A 412 -1.49 8.21 -30.58
C VAL A 412 -1.94 6.95 -29.85
N MET A 413 -3.21 6.55 -29.96
CA MET A 413 -3.71 5.35 -29.31
C MET A 413 -2.99 4.10 -29.81
N PRO A 414 -2.54 3.22 -28.89
CA PRO A 414 -1.87 1.97 -29.26
C PRO A 414 -2.86 0.94 -29.84
N GLU A 415 -2.31 -0.10 -30.42
CA GLU A 415 -3.10 -1.26 -30.86
C GLU A 415 -3.81 -1.89 -29.64
N GLY A 416 -5.08 -2.25 -29.81
CA GLY A 416 -5.92 -2.77 -28.73
C GLY A 416 -6.58 -1.72 -27.83
N TRP A 417 -6.35 -0.42 -28.07
CA TRP A 417 -7.02 0.63 -27.31
C TRP A 417 -8.53 0.57 -27.49
N ASN A 418 -9.29 0.55 -26.39
CA ASN A 418 -10.74 0.32 -26.39
C ASN A 418 -11.59 1.44 -25.79
N GLN A 419 -10.99 2.51 -25.24
CA GLN A 419 -11.70 3.59 -24.54
C GLN A 419 -11.96 4.83 -25.43
N GLY A 420 -12.99 5.61 -25.08
CA GLY A 420 -13.29 6.91 -25.65
C GLY A 420 -14.09 6.89 -26.95
N TYR A 421 -14.37 5.71 -27.52
CA TYR A 421 -15.18 5.61 -28.73
C TYR A 421 -16.61 6.04 -28.51
N THR A 422 -17.21 5.67 -27.38
CA THR A 422 -18.60 6.01 -27.03
C THR A 422 -18.73 7.51 -26.75
N TYR A 423 -17.83 8.09 -25.98
CA TYR A 423 -17.82 9.53 -25.72
C TYR A 423 -17.74 10.35 -27.01
N ALA A 424 -16.88 9.94 -27.93
CA ALA A 424 -16.77 10.60 -29.22
C ALA A 424 -18.00 10.36 -30.10
N ALA A 425 -18.56 9.13 -30.13
CA ALA A 425 -19.75 8.81 -30.90
C ALA A 425 -20.95 9.66 -30.48
N VAL A 426 -21.21 9.74 -29.17
CA VAL A 426 -22.29 10.58 -28.62
C VAL A 426 -22.02 12.07 -28.93
N SER A 427 -20.78 12.52 -28.80
CA SER A 427 -20.43 13.90 -29.13
C SER A 427 -20.67 14.24 -30.59
N PHE A 428 -20.34 13.34 -31.53
CA PHE A 428 -20.69 13.51 -32.96
C PHE A 428 -22.20 13.53 -33.19
N LEU A 429 -22.98 12.71 -32.48
CA LEU A 429 -24.44 12.73 -32.58
C LEU A 429 -25.01 14.03 -32.05
N ARG A 430 -24.52 14.55 -30.93
CA ARG A 430 -24.94 15.82 -30.31
C ARG A 430 -24.59 17.04 -31.13
N THR A 431 -23.50 16.97 -31.91
CA THR A 431 -23.11 18.06 -32.84
C THR A 431 -23.68 17.90 -34.26
N MET A 432 -24.68 17.03 -34.43
CA MET A 432 -25.38 16.77 -35.69
C MET A 432 -24.52 16.13 -36.80
N GLU A 433 -23.36 15.59 -36.48
CA GLU A 433 -22.54 14.79 -37.39
C GLU A 433 -22.98 13.31 -37.37
N ILE A 434 -24.27 13.06 -37.64
CA ILE A 434 -24.97 11.81 -37.43
C ILE A 434 -24.23 10.58 -38.05
N SER A 435 -23.83 10.70 -39.33
CA SER A 435 -23.17 9.58 -40.03
C SER A 435 -21.86 9.14 -39.38
N LYS A 436 -21.09 10.09 -38.82
CA LYS A 436 -19.84 9.77 -38.08
C LYS A 436 -20.16 9.18 -36.70
N GLY A 437 -21.13 9.77 -36.00
CA GLY A 437 -21.57 9.29 -34.70
C GLY A 437 -22.03 7.83 -34.74
N VAL A 438 -22.92 7.48 -35.70
CA VAL A 438 -23.43 6.10 -35.86
C VAL A 438 -22.29 5.11 -36.17
N LYS A 439 -21.40 5.44 -37.12
CA LYS A 439 -20.26 4.57 -37.45
C LYS A 439 -19.37 4.33 -36.23
N LEU A 440 -19.13 5.37 -35.46
CA LEU A 440 -18.27 5.28 -34.27
C LEU A 440 -18.96 4.52 -33.14
N MET A 441 -20.29 4.67 -32.97
CA MET A 441 -21.08 3.91 -32.02
C MET A 441 -21.08 2.40 -32.36
N GLN A 442 -21.22 2.06 -33.64
CA GLN A 442 -21.08 0.67 -34.09
C GLN A 442 -19.71 0.09 -33.72
N LYS A 443 -18.64 0.87 -33.87
CA LYS A 443 -17.29 0.47 -33.46
C LYS A 443 -17.22 0.32 -31.94
N ALA A 444 -17.77 1.25 -31.17
CA ALA A 444 -17.79 1.21 -29.71
C ALA A 444 -18.48 -0.06 -29.19
N CYS A 445 -19.63 -0.44 -29.75
CA CYS A 445 -20.35 -1.66 -29.38
C CYS A 445 -19.54 -2.96 -29.56
N ILE A 446 -18.56 -2.96 -30.48
CA ILE A 446 -17.68 -4.13 -30.71
C ILE A 446 -16.48 -4.09 -29.75
N VAL A 447 -15.89 -2.91 -29.57
CA VAL A 447 -14.58 -2.75 -28.94
C VAL A 447 -14.72 -2.63 -27.41
N ASN A 448 -15.77 -1.94 -26.93
CA ASN A 448 -16.01 -1.73 -25.50
C ASN A 448 -17.52 -1.59 -25.21
N PRO A 449 -18.29 -2.68 -25.22
CA PRO A 449 -19.71 -2.64 -24.94
C PRO A 449 -20.06 -2.19 -23.51
N ASP A 450 -19.11 -2.31 -22.57
CA ASP A 450 -19.30 -1.85 -21.18
C ASP A 450 -19.30 -0.30 -21.12
N GLU A 451 -18.40 0.38 -21.85
CA GLU A 451 -18.41 1.83 -21.99
C GLU A 451 -19.70 2.31 -22.66
N VAL A 452 -20.21 1.53 -23.65
CA VAL A 452 -21.47 1.86 -24.32
C VAL A 452 -22.66 1.77 -23.36
N GLU A 453 -22.71 0.73 -22.53
CA GLU A 453 -23.75 0.58 -21.51
C GLU A 453 -23.70 1.73 -20.49
N LEU A 454 -22.50 2.06 -20.02
CA LEU A 454 -22.31 3.13 -19.04
C LEU A 454 -22.75 4.50 -19.54
N ILE A 455 -22.43 4.85 -20.78
CA ILE A 455 -22.60 6.20 -21.34
C ILE A 455 -23.88 6.36 -22.16
N PHE A 456 -24.36 5.29 -22.74
CA PHE A 456 -25.46 5.31 -23.70
C PHE A 456 -26.48 4.19 -23.46
N GLY A 457 -26.45 3.53 -22.29
CA GLY A 457 -27.26 2.39 -21.95
C GLY A 457 -28.77 2.64 -22.05
N ASP A 458 -29.23 3.82 -21.67
CA ASP A 458 -30.63 4.24 -21.71
C ASP A 458 -31.23 4.27 -23.15
N PHE A 459 -30.39 4.29 -24.18
CA PHE A 459 -30.81 4.22 -25.57
C PHE A 459 -31.29 2.82 -25.97
N PHE A 460 -30.82 1.79 -25.30
CA PHE A 460 -31.13 0.40 -25.62
C PHE A 460 -32.41 -0.06 -24.92
N PRO A 461 -33.21 -0.93 -25.57
CA PRO A 461 -34.39 -1.53 -24.94
C PRO A 461 -34.01 -2.29 -23.66
N PRO A 462 -34.83 -2.22 -22.60
CA PRO A 462 -34.60 -3.00 -21.39
C PRO A 462 -34.43 -4.49 -21.68
N GLY A 463 -33.36 -5.10 -21.17
CA GLY A 463 -33.05 -6.52 -21.33
C GLY A 463 -32.28 -6.89 -22.61
N LEU A 464 -31.90 -5.93 -23.43
CA LEU A 464 -31.02 -6.19 -24.57
C LEU A 464 -29.60 -6.52 -24.05
N LYS A 465 -29.03 -7.64 -24.51
CA LYS A 465 -27.68 -8.05 -24.11
C LYS A 465 -26.61 -7.25 -24.86
N LYS A 466 -25.46 -7.06 -24.24
CA LYS A 466 -24.34 -6.27 -24.79
C LYS A 466 -23.87 -6.77 -26.15
N GLU A 467 -23.88 -8.07 -26.37
CA GLU A 467 -23.53 -8.71 -27.65
C GLU A 467 -24.46 -8.30 -28.81
N GLN A 468 -25.65 -7.81 -28.48
CA GLN A 468 -26.67 -7.40 -29.44
C GLN A 468 -26.65 -5.89 -29.74
N TYR A 469 -25.84 -5.08 -29.01
CA TYR A 469 -25.79 -3.62 -29.17
C TYR A 469 -25.38 -3.20 -30.57
N TYR A 470 -24.40 -3.88 -31.18
CA TYR A 470 -23.96 -3.60 -32.54
C TYR A 470 -25.10 -3.76 -33.55
N ASP A 471 -25.81 -4.88 -33.53
CA ASP A 471 -26.89 -5.18 -34.46
C ASP A 471 -28.07 -4.22 -34.26
N TYR A 472 -28.34 -3.84 -33.01
CA TYR A 472 -29.37 -2.86 -32.71
C TYR A 472 -29.03 -1.50 -33.33
N VAL A 473 -27.82 -0.95 -33.06
CA VAL A 473 -27.37 0.33 -33.62
C VAL A 473 -27.32 0.30 -35.16
N LYS A 474 -26.98 -0.84 -35.76
CA LYS A 474 -26.95 -0.99 -37.20
C LYS A 474 -28.33 -0.90 -37.86
N ASN A 475 -29.36 -1.37 -37.17
CA ASN A 475 -30.72 -1.46 -37.69
C ASN A 475 -31.63 -0.29 -37.33
N VAL A 476 -31.23 0.53 -36.34
CA VAL A 476 -31.97 1.75 -35.98
C VAL A 476 -31.74 2.79 -37.08
N LYS A 477 -32.83 3.23 -37.69
CA LYS A 477 -32.82 4.40 -38.57
C LYS A 477 -32.84 5.65 -37.69
N ILE A 478 -31.62 6.19 -37.42
CA ILE A 478 -31.41 7.47 -36.71
C ILE A 478 -31.55 8.61 -37.69
#